data_c8806b068773dd2d26034868f1db85cc
#
_entry.id   c8806b068773dd2d26034868f1db85cc
#
_cell.length_a   1.000
_cell.length_b   1.000
_cell.length_c   1.000
_cell.angle_alpha   90.00
_cell.angle_beta   90.00
_cell.angle_gamma   90.00
#
_symmetry.space_group_name_H-M   'P 1'
#
loop_
_entity.id
_entity.type
_entity.pdbx_description
1 polymer ?
#
loop_
_entity_poly.entity_id
_entity_poly.type
_entity_poly.pdbx_seq_one_letter_code
_entity_poly.pdbx_strand_id
1 'polypeptide(L)'
;MTTTQDRNRRIRAAILEELANTPAKYMQPQKALAASVRLSIVPPPTEAEMDEALARLEADEMIHCEVTQLGVKRWCITGIGRAALYEA
;
A
#
# COMPACT_ATOMS: atom_id res chain seq x y z
N MET A 1 4.09 -1.64 -24.06
CA MET A 1 5.20 -1.24 -23.19
C MET A 1 4.67 -0.70 -21.88
N THR A 2 5.14 -1.26 -20.75
CA THR A 2 4.71 -0.80 -19.43
C THR A 2 5.42 0.49 -19.08
N THR A 3 4.67 1.56 -18.85
CA THR A 3 5.25 2.83 -18.43
C THR A 3 5.54 2.83 -16.93
N THR A 4 6.38 3.77 -16.46
CA THR A 4 6.62 3.97 -15.04
C THR A 4 5.31 4.26 -14.31
N GLN A 5 4.41 5.01 -14.96
CA GLN A 5 3.11 5.34 -14.40
C GLN A 5 2.24 4.11 -14.21
N ASP A 6 2.22 3.20 -15.19
CA ASP A 6 1.46 1.94 -15.10
C ASP A 6 2.02 1.06 -13.98
N ARG A 7 3.35 0.99 -13.87
CA ARG A 7 4.00 0.24 -12.80
C ARG A 7 3.64 0.80 -11.43
N ASN A 8 3.70 2.12 -11.27
CA ASN A 8 3.37 2.76 -9.99
C ASN A 8 1.90 2.53 -9.62
N ARG A 9 1.01 2.56 -10.61
CA ARG A 9 -0.41 2.25 -10.40
C ARG A 9 -0.61 0.82 -9.92
N ARG A 10 0.11 -0.13 -10.50
CA ARG A 10 0.03 -1.54 -10.11
C ARG A 10 0.55 -1.75 -8.69
N ILE A 11 1.62 -1.06 -8.32
CA ILE A 11 2.14 -1.12 -6.95
C ILE A 11 1.11 -0.58 -5.96
N ARG A 12 0.49 0.57 -6.27
CA ARG A 12 -0.56 1.14 -5.41
C ARG A 12 -1.76 0.22 -5.28
N ALA A 13 -2.18 -0.39 -6.38
CA ALA A 13 -3.29 -1.34 -6.36
C ALA A 13 -2.98 -2.56 -5.49
N ALA A 14 -1.76 -3.08 -5.59
CA ALA A 14 -1.32 -4.22 -4.78
C ALA A 14 -1.32 -3.88 -3.28
N ILE A 15 -0.90 -2.67 -2.93
CA ILE A 15 -0.93 -2.19 -1.54
C ILE A 15 -2.38 -2.16 -1.03
N LEU A 16 -3.29 -1.58 -1.81
CA LEU A 16 -4.69 -1.49 -1.43
C LEU A 16 -5.33 -2.87 -1.26
N GLU A 17 -5.05 -3.79 -2.18
CA GLU A 17 -5.56 -5.16 -2.09
C GLU A 17 -5.07 -5.87 -0.84
N GLU A 18 -3.80 -5.74 -0.54
CA GLU A 18 -3.21 -6.37 0.64
C GLU A 18 -3.84 -5.82 1.92
N LEU A 19 -4.00 -4.50 2.01
CA LEU A 19 -4.61 -3.88 3.18
C LEU A 19 -6.12 -4.17 3.27
N ALA A 20 -6.80 -4.30 2.13
CA ALA A 20 -8.22 -4.66 2.12
C ALA A 20 -8.45 -6.07 2.67
N ASN A 21 -7.48 -6.96 2.50
CA ASN A 21 -7.55 -8.33 3.01
C ASN A 21 -7.15 -8.45 4.49
N THR A 22 -6.64 -7.37 5.08
CA THR A 22 -6.27 -7.33 6.49
C THR A 22 -7.49 -6.88 7.30
N PRO A 23 -7.86 -7.59 8.38
CA PRO A 23 -8.98 -7.12 9.21
C PRO A 23 -8.78 -5.70 9.71
N ALA A 24 -9.82 -4.89 9.69
CA ALA A 24 -9.75 -3.46 9.99
C ALA A 24 -9.16 -3.14 11.37
N LYS A 25 -9.34 -4.04 12.33
CA LYS A 25 -8.80 -3.87 13.69
C LYS A 25 -7.29 -4.14 13.79
N TYR A 26 -6.70 -4.72 12.75
CA TYR A 26 -5.28 -5.00 12.70
C TYR A 26 -4.64 -4.16 11.61
N MET A 27 -3.67 -3.34 12.00
CA MET A 27 -2.89 -2.57 11.06
C MET A 27 -1.68 -3.39 10.64
N GLN A 28 -1.31 -3.32 9.38
CA GLN A 28 -0.19 -4.10 8.89
C GLN A 28 1.13 -3.32 9.02
N PRO A 29 2.16 -3.92 9.65
CA PRO A 29 3.48 -3.26 9.70
C PRO A 29 4.02 -3.05 8.30
N GLN A 30 4.73 -1.95 8.08
CA GLN A 30 5.24 -1.59 6.76
C GLN A 30 6.14 -2.67 6.16
N LYS A 31 6.97 -3.33 6.97
CA LYS A 31 7.84 -4.41 6.47
C LYS A 31 7.04 -5.59 5.94
N ALA A 32 5.99 -5.99 6.65
CA ALA A 32 5.14 -7.09 6.23
C ALA A 32 4.37 -6.73 4.96
N LEU A 33 3.87 -5.51 4.87
CA LEU A 33 3.18 -5.01 3.69
C LEU A 33 4.10 -5.01 2.48
N ALA A 34 5.32 -4.49 2.63
CA ALA A 34 6.29 -4.46 1.54
C ALA A 34 6.66 -5.86 1.07
N ALA A 35 6.84 -6.81 2.00
CA ALA A 35 7.17 -8.19 1.66
C ALA A 35 6.05 -8.83 0.83
N SER A 36 4.79 -8.62 1.22
CA SER A 36 3.64 -9.15 0.49
C SER A 36 3.53 -8.56 -0.92
N VAL A 37 3.70 -7.25 -1.03
CA VAL A 37 3.62 -6.57 -2.33
C VAL A 37 4.74 -7.03 -3.27
N ARG A 38 5.93 -7.27 -2.74
CA ARG A 38 7.06 -7.76 -3.53
C ARG A 38 6.79 -9.13 -4.16
N LEU A 39 5.97 -9.93 -3.52
CA LEU A 39 5.58 -11.24 -4.06
C LEU A 39 4.57 -11.13 -5.22
N SER A 40 3.87 -10.00 -5.31
CA SER A 40 2.78 -9.82 -6.28
C SER A 40 3.22 -9.13 -7.56
N ILE A 41 4.36 -8.45 -7.56
CA ILE A 41 4.80 -7.63 -8.69
C ILE A 41 6.19 -8.06 -9.16
N VAL A 42 6.32 -8.24 -10.48
CA VAL A 42 7.58 -8.66 -11.12
C VAL A 42 8.00 -7.59 -12.13
N PRO A 43 9.22 -7.04 -12.03
CA PRO A 43 10.18 -7.23 -10.93
C PRO A 43 9.69 -6.62 -9.62
N PRO A 44 10.18 -7.12 -8.45
CA PRO A 44 9.69 -6.61 -7.17
C PRO A 44 9.96 -5.11 -7.00
N PRO A 45 9.04 -4.38 -6.37
CA PRO A 45 9.24 -2.95 -6.12
C PRO A 45 10.47 -2.69 -5.25
N THR A 46 11.18 -1.61 -5.56
CA THR A 46 12.27 -1.14 -4.72
C THR A 46 11.70 -0.43 -3.50
N GLU A 47 12.56 -0.18 -2.50
CA GLU A 47 12.18 0.58 -1.32
C GLU A 47 11.67 1.98 -1.70
N ALA A 48 12.35 2.64 -2.64
CA ALA A 48 11.94 3.96 -3.11
C ALA A 48 10.57 3.92 -3.78
N GLU A 49 10.30 2.89 -4.58
CA GLU A 49 8.99 2.73 -5.22
C GLU A 49 7.88 2.50 -4.19
N MET A 50 8.16 1.69 -3.16
CA MET A 50 7.21 1.46 -2.09
C MET A 50 6.92 2.73 -1.29
N ASP A 51 7.97 3.48 -0.94
CA ASP A 51 7.83 4.71 -0.17
C ASP A 51 7.01 5.74 -0.95
N GLU A 52 7.26 5.88 -2.24
CA GLU A 52 6.51 6.80 -3.10
C GLU A 52 5.04 6.39 -3.20
N ALA A 53 4.77 5.09 -3.38
CA ALA A 53 3.41 4.58 -3.47
C ALA A 53 2.63 4.81 -2.17
N LEU A 54 3.26 4.53 -1.03
CA LEU A 54 2.63 4.76 0.28
C LEU A 54 2.35 6.23 0.52
N ALA A 55 3.29 7.11 0.18
CA ALA A 55 3.12 8.55 0.34
C ALA A 55 1.97 9.06 -0.52
N ARG A 56 1.85 8.57 -1.75
CA ARG A 56 0.78 8.98 -2.66
C ARG A 56 -0.58 8.52 -2.16
N LEU A 57 -0.68 7.26 -1.71
CA LEU A 57 -1.94 6.75 -1.19
C LEU A 57 -2.37 7.45 0.08
N GLU A 58 -1.42 7.78 0.94
CA GLU A 58 -1.70 8.55 2.16
C GLU A 58 -2.18 9.97 1.82
N ALA A 59 -1.53 10.62 0.86
CA ALA A 59 -1.92 11.96 0.41
C ALA A 59 -3.34 11.96 -0.17
N ASP A 60 -3.73 10.87 -0.84
CA ASP A 60 -5.06 10.70 -1.41
C ASP A 60 -6.08 10.18 -0.38
N GLU A 61 -5.67 10.04 0.87
CA GLU A 61 -6.51 9.58 1.99
C GLU A 61 -7.05 8.15 1.80
N MET A 62 -6.40 7.35 0.97
CA MET A 62 -6.80 5.97 0.71
C MET A 62 -6.28 5.00 1.76
N ILE A 63 -5.20 5.35 2.43
CA ILE A 63 -4.62 4.57 3.52
C ILE A 63 -4.29 5.50 4.70
N HIS A 64 -4.23 4.90 5.89
CA HIS A 64 -3.91 5.61 7.11
C HIS A 64 -2.71 4.97 7.79
N CYS A 65 -1.80 5.80 8.31
CA CYS A 65 -0.60 5.36 9.00
C CYS A 65 -0.66 5.72 10.47
N GLU A 66 -0.26 4.79 11.32
CA GLU A 66 0.01 5.07 12.73
C GLU A 66 1.44 4.63 13.04
N VAL A 67 2.12 5.42 13.85
CA VAL A 67 3.48 5.13 14.27
C VAL A 67 3.43 4.65 15.71
N THR A 68 4.01 3.46 15.97
CA THR A 68 4.06 2.92 17.33
C THR A 68 5.08 3.66 18.17
N GLN A 69 5.08 3.40 19.48
CA GLN A 69 6.06 3.99 20.41
C GLN A 69 7.50 3.67 20.03
N LEU A 70 7.71 2.56 19.35
CA LEU A 70 9.04 2.14 18.87
C LEU A 70 9.38 2.70 17.50
N GLY A 71 8.54 3.57 16.95
CA GLY A 71 8.78 4.18 15.65
C GLY A 71 8.42 3.31 14.46
N VAL A 72 7.68 2.22 14.65
CA VAL A 72 7.26 1.33 13.58
C VAL A 72 5.99 1.88 12.94
N LYS A 73 6.02 2.04 11.61
CA LYS A 73 4.84 2.48 10.85
C LYS A 73 3.92 1.29 10.59
N ARG A 74 2.64 1.50 10.81
CA ARG A 74 1.59 0.50 10.57
C ARG A 74 0.50 1.14 9.73
N TRP A 75 -0.05 0.38 8.80
CA TRP A 75 -0.95 0.88 7.78
C TRP A 75 -2.29 0.14 7.78
N CYS A 76 -3.37 0.88 7.46
CA CYS A 76 -4.68 0.29 7.20
C CYS A 76 -5.33 1.01 6.03
N ILE A 77 -6.28 0.34 5.38
CA ILE A 77 -7.06 0.95 4.31
C ILE A 77 -8.19 1.80 4.90
N THR A 78 -8.53 2.90 4.22
CA THR A 78 -9.66 3.76 4.60
C THR A 78 -10.90 3.38 3.78
N GLY A 79 -12.04 4.00 4.12
CA GLY A 79 -13.25 3.85 3.31
C GLY A 79 -13.05 4.35 1.90
N ILE A 80 -12.30 5.46 1.74
CA ILE A 80 -11.96 6.01 0.42
C ILE A 80 -11.14 5.00 -0.38
N GLY A 81 -10.16 4.37 0.27
CA GLY A 81 -9.32 3.37 -0.38
C GLY A 81 -10.11 2.14 -0.82
N ARG A 82 -11.05 1.67 0.01
CA ARG A 82 -11.92 0.54 -0.36
C ARG A 82 -12.81 0.88 -1.54
N ALA A 83 -13.39 2.08 -1.55
CA ALA A 83 -14.23 2.52 -2.66
C ALA A 83 -13.43 2.58 -3.97
N ALA A 84 -12.21 3.12 -3.91
CA ALA A 84 -11.34 3.19 -5.09
C ALA A 84 -10.99 1.81 -5.63
N LEU A 85 -10.75 0.84 -4.75
CA LEU A 85 -10.43 -0.53 -5.14
C LEU A 85 -11.60 -1.22 -5.84
N TYR A 86 -12.81 -1.01 -5.37
CA TYR A 86 -14.00 -1.65 -5.93
C TYR A 86 -14.54 -0.95 -7.18
N GLU A 87 -14.16 0.30 -7.41
CA GLU A 87 -14.54 1.06 -8.60
C GLU A 87 -13.61 0.83 -9.79
N ALA A 88 -12.49 0.20 -9.58
CA ALA A 88 -11.50 -0.04 -10.62
C ALA A 88 -11.94 -1.08 -11.64
#